data_c0f3946b162801d56a286df3fb71dab3
#
_entry.id   c0f3946b162801d56a286df3fb71dab3
#
_cell.length_a   1.000
_cell.length_b   1.000
_cell.length_c   1.000
_cell.angle_alpha   90.00
_cell.angle_beta   90.00
_cell.angle_gamma   90.00
#
_symmetry.space_group_name_H-M   'P 1'
#
loop_
_entity.id
_entity.type
_entity.pdbx_description
1 polymer ?
#
loop_
_entity_poly.entity_id
_entity_poly.type
_entity_poly.pdbx_seq_one_letter_code
_entity_poly.pdbx_strand_id
1 'polypeptide(L)' 'MPYITVESGVLSDTQKKKLIKRLTEISSEIMKIPQEFFVTTIKEMPDKNFGIGGKTIDKVKAEYMQTHNKQ' A
#
# COMPACT_ATOMS: atom_id res chain seq x y z
N MET A 1 4.36 -1.64 21.73
CA MET A 1 3.22 -1.57 20.79
C MET A 1 3.76 -1.44 19.37
N PRO A 2 3.62 -2.46 18.54
CA PRO A 2 4.17 -2.42 17.19
C PRO A 2 3.37 -1.53 16.26
N TYR A 3 4.06 -0.91 15.32
CA TYR A 3 3.46 -0.04 14.32
C TYR A 3 3.81 -0.56 12.92
N ILE A 4 2.80 -0.69 12.08
CA ILE A 4 2.98 -1.07 10.68
C ILE A 4 2.44 0.07 9.83
N THR A 5 3.25 0.59 8.93
CA THR A 5 2.83 1.68 8.06
C THR A 5 2.99 1.28 6.61
N VAL A 6 1.94 1.46 5.84
CA VAL A 6 1.96 1.27 4.40
C VAL A 6 1.82 2.64 3.75
N GLU A 7 2.72 2.95 2.82
CA GLU A 7 2.62 4.16 2.02
C GLU A 7 2.33 3.72 0.59
N SER A 8 1.31 4.28 0.00
CA SER A 8 0.80 3.77 -1.27
C SER A 8 0.02 4.85 -2.00
N GLY A 9 -0.26 4.59 -3.27
CA GLY A 9 -1.26 5.34 -3.99
C GLY A 9 -2.64 5.04 -3.44
N VAL A 10 -3.65 5.62 -4.04
CA VAL A 10 -5.03 5.49 -3.56
C VAL A 10 -5.52 4.04 -3.74
N LEU A 11 -6.10 3.52 -2.69
CA LEU A 11 -6.64 2.16 -2.66
C LEU A 11 -8.14 2.21 -2.38
N SER A 12 -8.84 1.14 -2.74
CA SER A 12 -10.25 1.01 -2.38
C SER A 12 -10.38 0.71 -0.89
N ASP A 13 -11.55 0.96 -0.33
CA ASP A 13 -11.81 0.66 1.08
C ASP A 13 -11.65 -0.83 1.37
N THR A 14 -12.04 -1.68 0.43
CA THR A 14 -11.88 -3.13 0.57
C THR A 14 -10.40 -3.52 0.63
N GLN A 15 -9.59 -2.94 -0.22
CA GLN A 15 -8.15 -3.20 -0.22
C GLN A 15 -7.49 -2.75 1.07
N LYS A 16 -7.86 -1.57 1.57
CA LYS A 16 -7.32 -1.06 2.83
C LYS A 16 -7.69 -1.97 3.99
N LYS A 17 -8.93 -2.41 4.03
CA LYS A 17 -9.41 -3.30 5.07
C LYS A 17 -8.64 -4.61 5.09
N LYS A 18 -8.44 -5.20 3.92
CA LYS A 18 -7.70 -6.46 3.80
C LYS A 18 -6.24 -6.29 4.18
N LEU A 19 -5.62 -5.19 3.75
CA LEU A 19 -4.22 -4.93 4.08
C LEU A 19 -4.04 -4.81 5.59
N ILE A 20 -4.87 -4.00 6.24
CA ILE A 20 -4.79 -3.82 7.68
C ILE A 20 -4.97 -5.16 8.39
N LYS A 21 -5.97 -5.93 7.99
CA LYS A 21 -6.25 -7.21 8.63
C LYS A 21 -5.10 -8.19 8.45
N ARG A 22 -4.67 -8.40 7.21
CA ARG A 22 -3.66 -9.41 6.92
C ARG A 22 -2.27 -9.06 7.42
N LEU A 23 -1.89 -7.80 7.30
CA LEU A 23 -0.59 -7.36 7.81
C LEU A 23 -0.55 -7.52 9.34
N THR A 24 -1.65 -7.20 10.01
CA THR A 24 -1.73 -7.37 11.45
C THR A 24 -1.65 -8.85 11.83
N GLU A 25 -2.39 -9.69 11.12
CA GLU A 25 -2.40 -11.13 11.40
C GLU A 25 -1.01 -11.76 11.27
N ILE A 26 -0.35 -11.51 10.14
CA ILE A 26 0.94 -12.13 9.89
C ILE A 26 2.03 -11.57 10.83
N SER A 27 1.98 -10.30 11.10
CA SER A 27 2.96 -9.67 12.01
C SER A 27 2.77 -10.17 13.43
N SER A 28 1.53 -10.33 13.86
CA SER A 28 1.21 -10.89 15.17
C SER A 28 1.76 -12.30 15.30
N GLU A 29 1.59 -13.10 14.27
CA GLU A 29 2.07 -14.48 14.26
C GLU A 29 3.59 -14.54 14.37
N ILE A 30 4.28 -13.73 13.60
CA ILE A 30 5.74 -13.74 13.55
C ILE A 30 6.35 -13.17 14.84
N MET A 31 5.81 -12.06 15.30
CA MET A 31 6.34 -11.35 16.46
C MET A 31 5.84 -11.92 17.79
N LYS A 32 4.83 -12.77 17.73
CA LYS A 32 4.21 -13.39 18.92
C LYS A 32 3.68 -12.34 19.88
N ILE A 33 3.03 -11.32 19.33
CA ILE A 33 2.39 -10.25 20.08
C ILE A 33 0.90 -10.26 19.67
N PRO A 34 -0.03 -10.14 20.61
CA PRO A 34 -1.45 -10.14 20.28
C PRO A 34 -1.82 -9.04 19.29
N GLN A 35 -2.73 -9.34 18.38
CA GLN A 35 -3.16 -8.41 17.35
C GLN A 35 -3.66 -7.08 17.90
N GLU A 36 -4.28 -7.12 19.05
CA GLU A 36 -4.87 -5.93 19.68
C GLU A 36 -3.84 -4.85 20.05
N PHE A 37 -2.55 -5.20 20.05
CA PHE A 37 -1.50 -4.23 20.35
C PHE A 37 -0.91 -3.59 19.09
N PHE A 38 -1.34 -4.01 17.91
CA PHE A 38 -0.78 -3.48 16.66
C PHE A 38 -1.54 -2.27 16.18
N VAL A 39 -0.80 -1.28 15.71
CA VAL A 39 -1.36 -0.14 15.00
C VAL A 39 -0.92 -0.25 13.54
N THR A 40 -1.88 -0.39 12.64
CA THR A 40 -1.61 -0.49 11.21
C THR A 40 -2.20 0.74 10.52
N THR A 41 -1.35 1.49 9.82
CA THR A 41 -1.74 2.74 9.19
C THR A 41 -1.47 2.68 7.70
N ILE A 42 -2.38 3.21 6.91
CA ILE A 42 -2.18 3.33 5.47
C ILE A 42 -2.16 4.82 5.13
N LYS A 43 -1.05 5.26 4.55
CA LYS A 43 -0.89 6.62 4.07
C LYS A 43 -1.05 6.61 2.57
N GLU A 44 -2.11 7.22 2.10
CA GLU A 44 -2.40 7.30 0.68
C GLU A 44 -1.94 8.63 0.12
N MET A 45 -1.39 8.58 -1.10
CA MET A 45 -1.02 9.77 -1.82
C MET A 45 -1.57 9.71 -3.23
N PRO A 46 -2.13 10.82 -3.75
CA PRO A 46 -2.54 10.85 -5.14
C PRO A 46 -1.31 10.68 -6.04
N ASP A 47 -1.52 10.06 -7.19
CA ASP A 47 -0.44 9.74 -8.12
C ASP A 47 0.40 10.94 -8.53
N LYS A 48 -0.18 12.13 -8.47
CA LYS A 48 0.53 13.36 -8.86
C LYS A 48 1.50 13.87 -7.81
N ASN A 49 1.45 13.29 -6.61
CA ASN A 49 2.28 13.76 -5.50
C ASN A 49 3.60 13.01 -5.37
N PHE A 50 3.80 11.97 -6.14
CA PHE A 50 5.06 11.23 -6.07
C PHE A 50 5.43 10.70 -7.44
N GLY A 51 6.70 10.33 -7.59
CA GLY A 51 7.22 9.92 -8.87
C GLY A 51 8.35 8.94 -8.77
N ILE A 52 8.70 8.39 -9.91
CA ILE A 52 9.81 7.46 -10.08
C ILE A 52 10.66 7.97 -11.24
N GLY A 53 11.96 8.11 -10.99
CA GLY A 53 12.87 8.53 -12.05
C GLY A 53 12.58 9.91 -12.62
N GLY A 54 11.99 10.80 -11.82
CA GLY A 54 11.64 12.13 -12.24
C GLY A 54 10.31 12.26 -12.95
N LYS A 55 9.57 11.15 -13.09
CA LYS A 55 8.24 11.16 -13.71
C LYS A 55 7.18 10.90 -12.64
N THR A 56 6.06 11.60 -12.76
CA THR A 56 4.94 11.36 -11.84
C THR A 56 4.37 9.96 -12.04
N ILE A 57 3.79 9.40 -10.99
CA ILE A 57 3.28 8.02 -11.03
C ILE A 57 2.15 7.86 -12.06
N ASP A 58 1.29 8.88 -12.23
CA ASP A 58 0.24 8.80 -13.23
C ASP A 58 0.83 8.63 -14.64
N LYS A 59 1.94 9.31 -14.92
CA LYS A 59 2.62 9.17 -16.19
C LYS A 59 3.27 7.80 -16.35
N VAL A 60 3.91 7.32 -15.30
CA VAL A 60 4.54 5.99 -15.30
C VAL A 60 3.49 4.91 -15.54
N LYS A 61 2.34 5.01 -14.90
CA LYS A 61 1.24 4.08 -15.10
C LYS A 61 0.72 4.12 -16.53
N ALA A 62 0.59 5.31 -17.10
CA ALA A 62 0.13 5.46 -18.48
C ALA A 62 1.10 4.79 -19.44
N GLU A 63 2.40 5.00 -19.27
CA GLU A 63 3.43 4.38 -20.09
C GLU A 63 3.42 2.86 -19.94
N TYR A 64 3.27 2.38 -18.73
CA TYR A 64 3.18 0.95 -18.45
C TYR A 64 1.96 0.34 -19.16
N MET A 65 0.81 0.97 -19.06
CA MET A 65 -0.41 0.48 -19.70
C MET A 65 -0.28 0.45 -21.23
N GLN A 66 0.34 1.47 -21.81
CA GLN A 66 0.61 1.48 -23.26
C GLN A 66 1.46 0.29 -23.68
N THR A 67 2.48 -0.03 -22.89
CA THR A 67 3.40 -1.11 -23.23
C THR A 67 2.78 -2.49 -23.02
N HIS A 68 1.98 -2.65 -21.99
CA HIS A 68 1.48 -3.97 -21.56
C HIS A 68 0.05 -4.26 -21.98
N ASN A 69 -0.64 -3.29 -22.55
CA ASN A 69 -2.06 -3.42 -22.91
C ASN A 69 -2.29 -3.88 -24.34
N LYS A 70 -1.25 -4.25 -25.03
CA LYS A 70 -1.33 -4.65 -26.44
C LYS A 70 -1.36 -6.15 -26.63
N GLN A 71 -1.79 -6.84 -25.62
CA GLN A 71 -1.80 -8.30 -25.67
C GLN A 71 -3.13 -8.85 -26.09
#